data_23a3f773cf3a0a4ea6908522034c3068
#
_entry.id   23a3f773cf3a0a4ea6908522034c3068
#
_cell.length_a   1.000
_cell.length_b   1.000
_cell.length_c   1.000
_cell.angle_alpha   90.00
_cell.angle_beta   90.00
_cell.angle_gamma   90.00
#
_symmetry.space_group_name_H-M   'P 1'
#
loop_
_entity.id
_entity.type
_entity.pdbx_description
1 polymer ?
#
loop_
_entity_poly.entity_id
_entity_poly.type
_entity_poly.pdbx_seq_one_letter_code
_entity_poly.pdbx_strand_id
1 'polypeptide(L)'
;MTLPASPRSAGIARQAVRAALHAYALDPLEPTAVQAASELLGSAWRMDPYGELYLSVRFRDDELRVIVYDAHPAHTHPRLAALCEARRRSTLRVFSALVRDHGGNWGLGPSREPGGGTRTWATLPHRPLAGLKA
;
A
#
# COMPACT_ATOMS: atom_id res chain seq x y z
N MET A 1 -6.15 -2.63 10.08
CA MET A 1 -7.22 -1.61 10.15
C MET A 1 -8.16 -1.76 8.97
N THR A 2 -9.42 -1.98 9.26
CA THR A 2 -10.45 -2.09 8.23
C THR A 2 -11.04 -0.71 7.95
N LEU A 3 -11.14 -0.37 6.67
CA LEU A 3 -11.59 0.94 6.23
C LEU A 3 -12.75 0.79 5.24
N PRO A 4 -13.93 1.38 5.53
CA PRO A 4 -15.02 1.39 4.56
C PRO A 4 -14.70 2.33 3.40
N ALA A 5 -15.37 2.12 2.27
CA ALA A 5 -15.25 3.00 1.11
C ALA A 5 -15.93 4.34 1.43
N SER A 6 -15.15 5.29 1.92
CA SER A 6 -15.61 6.60 2.33
C SER A 6 -14.47 7.61 2.16
N PRO A 7 -14.75 8.85 1.75
CA PRO A 7 -13.71 9.88 1.67
C PRO A 7 -12.98 10.12 3.00
N ARG A 8 -13.65 9.89 4.12
CA ARG A 8 -13.03 10.05 5.44
C ARG A 8 -11.98 8.99 5.73
N SER A 9 -12.11 7.82 5.14
CA SER A 9 -11.21 6.70 5.41
C SER A 9 -9.78 7.00 4.99
N ALA A 10 -9.57 7.72 3.91
CA ALA A 10 -8.23 8.11 3.47
C ALA A 10 -7.53 8.98 4.52
N GLY A 11 -8.24 9.94 5.08
CA GLY A 11 -7.70 10.80 6.14
C GLY A 11 -7.40 10.03 7.41
N ILE A 12 -8.29 9.12 7.81
CA ILE A 12 -8.10 8.25 8.97
C ILE A 12 -6.86 7.39 8.78
N ALA A 13 -6.72 6.80 7.59
CA ALA A 13 -5.57 5.95 7.27
C ALA A 13 -4.26 6.74 7.35
N ARG A 14 -4.21 7.94 6.78
CA ARG A 14 -3.00 8.76 6.82
C ARG A 14 -2.60 9.09 8.26
N GLN A 15 -3.57 9.46 9.09
CA GLN A 15 -3.30 9.75 10.50
C GLN A 15 -2.83 8.52 11.26
N ALA A 16 -3.43 7.35 10.99
CA ALA A 16 -3.01 6.10 11.62
C ALA A 16 -1.58 5.74 11.24
N VAL A 17 -1.21 5.91 9.99
CA VAL A 17 0.17 5.66 9.53
C VAL A 17 1.14 6.62 10.21
N ARG A 18 0.81 7.91 10.28
CA ARG A 18 1.66 8.89 10.97
C ARG A 18 1.85 8.54 12.43
N ALA A 19 0.77 8.19 13.11
CA ALA A 19 0.83 7.83 14.53
C ALA A 19 1.70 6.59 14.76
N ALA A 20 1.56 5.58 13.91
CA ALA A 20 2.37 4.37 14.01
C ALA A 20 3.86 4.67 13.78
N LEU A 21 4.18 5.44 12.77
CA LEU A 21 5.57 5.80 12.48
C LEU A 21 6.19 6.62 13.61
N HIS A 22 5.44 7.55 14.15
CA HIS A 22 5.91 8.35 15.27
C HIS A 22 6.16 7.49 16.51
N ALA A 23 5.23 6.58 16.80
CA ALA A 23 5.35 5.67 17.95
C ALA A 23 6.59 4.77 17.88
N TYR A 24 6.98 4.38 16.67
CA TYR A 24 8.17 3.53 16.47
C TYR A 24 9.42 4.33 16.09
N ALA A 25 9.38 5.66 16.22
CA ALA A 25 10.49 6.54 15.88
C ALA A 25 10.97 6.39 14.44
N LEU A 26 10.02 6.23 13.52
CA LEU A 26 10.27 6.09 12.10
C LEU A 26 9.85 7.34 11.33
N ASP A 27 9.92 8.51 11.96
CA ASP A 27 9.48 9.79 11.37
C ASP A 27 10.10 10.08 10.00
N PRO A 28 11.36 9.74 9.72
CA PRO A 28 11.92 9.97 8.39
C PRO A 28 11.19 9.26 7.26
N LEU A 29 10.45 8.18 7.57
CA LEU A 29 9.66 7.45 6.57
C LEU A 29 8.29 8.08 6.34
N GLU A 30 7.87 9.02 7.18
CA GLU A 30 6.50 9.52 7.18
C GLU A 30 6.02 10.02 5.83
N PRO A 31 6.72 10.95 5.15
CA PRO A 31 6.20 11.49 3.90
C PRO A 31 5.97 10.39 2.86
N THR A 32 6.92 9.51 2.69
CA THR A 32 6.83 8.43 1.70
C THR A 32 5.78 7.39 2.08
N ALA A 33 5.76 6.98 3.33
CA ALA A 33 4.82 5.96 3.80
C ALA A 33 3.37 6.44 3.74
N VAL A 34 3.11 7.68 4.14
CA VAL A 34 1.77 8.27 4.09
C VAL A 34 1.29 8.38 2.65
N GLN A 35 2.14 8.85 1.75
CA GLN A 35 1.79 8.97 0.35
C GLN A 35 1.58 7.59 -0.29
N ALA A 36 2.44 6.62 0.03
CA ALA A 36 2.30 5.26 -0.48
C ALA A 36 0.97 4.64 -0.03
N ALA A 37 0.61 4.77 1.23
CA ALA A 37 -0.65 4.27 1.75
C ALA A 37 -1.84 4.93 1.04
N SER A 38 -1.78 6.25 0.82
CA SER A 38 -2.84 6.98 0.12
C SER A 38 -3.02 6.49 -1.31
N GLU A 39 -1.93 6.27 -2.02
CA GLU A 39 -1.99 5.79 -3.41
C GLU A 39 -2.51 4.35 -3.50
N LEU A 40 -2.09 3.49 -2.57
CA LEU A 40 -2.59 2.12 -2.51
C LEU A 40 -4.09 2.07 -2.23
N LEU A 41 -4.55 2.86 -1.26
CA LEU A 41 -5.98 2.93 -0.93
C LEU A 41 -6.79 3.46 -2.10
N GLY A 42 -6.32 4.52 -2.75
CA GLY A 42 -6.99 5.08 -3.92
C GLY A 42 -7.11 4.09 -5.05
N SER A 43 -6.05 3.34 -5.34
CA SER A 43 -6.07 2.30 -6.36
C SER A 43 -7.08 1.20 -6.01
N ALA A 44 -7.05 0.72 -4.76
CA ALA A 44 -7.94 -0.35 -4.33
C ALA A 44 -9.42 0.06 -4.39
N TRP A 45 -9.74 1.30 -4.02
CA TRP A 45 -11.13 1.79 -4.12
C TRP A 45 -11.59 1.95 -5.55
N ARG A 46 -10.70 2.21 -6.50
CA ARG A 46 -11.06 2.24 -7.92
C ARG A 46 -11.43 0.85 -8.43
N MET A 47 -10.78 -0.18 -7.90
CA MET A 47 -11.08 -1.57 -8.25
C MET A 47 -12.30 -2.10 -7.52
N ASP A 48 -12.57 -1.62 -6.31
CA ASP A 48 -13.69 -2.05 -5.48
C ASP A 48 -14.30 -0.84 -4.76
N PRO A 49 -15.12 -0.03 -5.47
CA PRO A 49 -15.60 1.25 -4.95
C PRO A 49 -16.51 1.16 -3.73
N TYR A 50 -17.11 0.01 -3.50
CA TYR A 50 -18.08 -0.17 -2.43
C TYR A 50 -17.59 -1.12 -1.34
N GLY A 51 -16.37 -1.64 -1.50
CA GLY A 51 -15.84 -2.63 -0.60
C GLY A 51 -15.10 -2.04 0.59
N GLU A 52 -14.91 -2.87 1.59
CA GLU A 52 -14.01 -2.57 2.68
C GLU A 52 -12.58 -2.92 2.28
N LEU A 53 -11.65 -2.11 2.75
CA LEU A 53 -10.23 -2.34 2.57
C LEU A 53 -9.58 -2.65 3.91
N TYR A 54 -8.55 -3.45 3.89
CA TYR A 54 -7.74 -3.68 5.07
C TYR A 54 -6.34 -3.14 4.84
N LEU A 55 -5.92 -2.22 5.71
CA LEU A 55 -4.57 -1.64 5.67
C LEU A 55 -3.73 -2.28 6.76
N SER A 56 -2.59 -2.80 6.39
CA SER A 56 -1.60 -3.35 7.32
C SER A 56 -0.29 -2.62 7.16
N VAL A 57 0.31 -2.23 8.29
CA VAL A 57 1.63 -1.60 8.31
C VAL A 57 2.49 -2.41 9.27
N ARG A 58 3.63 -2.88 8.79
CA ARG A 58 4.55 -3.69 9.57
C ARG A 58 5.96 -3.16 9.42
N PHE A 59 6.72 -3.21 10.48
CA PHE A 59 8.13 -2.87 10.46
C PHE A 59 8.94 -4.07 10.90
N ARG A 60 9.84 -4.53 10.03
CA ARG A 60 10.67 -5.70 10.31
C ARG A 60 11.91 -5.63 9.42
N ASP A 61 13.05 -6.04 9.98
CA ASP A 61 14.32 -6.11 9.23
C ASP A 61 14.68 -4.78 8.57
N ASP A 62 14.48 -3.67 9.28
CA ASP A 62 14.73 -2.31 8.80
C ASP A 62 13.92 -1.95 7.54
N GLU A 63 12.79 -2.60 7.33
CA GLU A 63 11.88 -2.28 6.24
C GLU A 63 10.48 -2.04 6.77
N LEU A 64 9.86 -0.98 6.29
CA LEU A 64 8.44 -0.76 6.51
C LEU A 64 7.68 -1.41 5.37
N ARG A 65 6.70 -2.23 5.70
CA ARG A 65 5.82 -2.83 4.73
C ARG A 65 4.41 -2.27 4.89
N VAL A 66 3.92 -1.69 3.81
CA VAL A 66 2.55 -1.16 3.74
C VAL A 66 1.78 -2.06 2.79
N ILE A 67 0.68 -2.65 3.26
CA ILE A 67 -0.10 -3.60 2.48
C ILE A 67 -1.56 -3.18 2.52
N VAL A 68 -2.21 -3.20 1.37
CA VAL A 68 -3.65 -2.99 1.27
C VAL A 68 -4.28 -4.24 0.65
N TYR A 69 -5.30 -4.75 1.32
CA TYR A 69 -6.10 -5.88 0.87
C TYR A 69 -7.46 -5.37 0.42
N ASP A 70 -7.90 -5.79 -0.75
CA ASP A 70 -9.25 -5.51 -1.24
C ASP A 70 -9.94 -6.82 -1.63
N ALA A 71 -11.26 -6.75 -1.80
CA ALA A 71 -12.07 -7.92 -2.09
C ALA A 71 -12.20 -8.23 -3.58
N HIS A 72 -11.58 -7.42 -4.44
CA HIS A 72 -11.65 -7.66 -5.89
C HIS A 72 -10.99 -8.99 -6.23
N PRO A 73 -11.76 -9.98 -6.75
CA PRO A 73 -11.23 -11.32 -6.93
C PRO A 73 -10.21 -11.40 -8.06
N ALA A 74 -9.29 -12.35 -7.94
CA ALA A 74 -8.43 -12.73 -9.05
C ALA A 74 -9.30 -13.45 -10.08
N HIS A 75 -9.26 -13.00 -11.33
CA HIS A 75 -9.99 -13.66 -12.39
C HIS A 75 -9.27 -14.91 -12.83
N THR A 76 -10.03 -15.98 -13.07
CA THR A 76 -9.48 -17.22 -13.57
C THR A 76 -9.28 -17.18 -15.10
N HIS A 77 -10.07 -16.35 -15.79
CA HIS A 77 -9.92 -16.20 -17.23
C HIS A 77 -8.67 -15.35 -17.54
N PRO A 78 -7.70 -15.86 -18.31
CA PRO A 78 -6.41 -15.17 -18.50
C PRO A 78 -6.53 -13.76 -19.07
N ARG A 79 -7.47 -13.55 -20.00
CA ARG A 79 -7.67 -12.23 -20.62
C ARG A 79 -8.21 -11.23 -19.63
N LEU A 80 -9.19 -11.63 -18.82
CA LEU A 80 -9.75 -10.75 -17.78
C LEU A 80 -8.72 -10.46 -16.70
N ALA A 81 -7.95 -11.45 -16.30
CA ALA A 81 -6.88 -11.27 -15.33
C ALA A 81 -5.85 -10.27 -15.82
N ALA A 82 -5.44 -10.38 -17.10
CA ALA A 82 -4.47 -9.46 -17.69
C ALA A 82 -5.01 -8.04 -17.78
N LEU A 83 -6.28 -7.86 -18.15
CA LEU A 83 -6.89 -6.54 -18.23
C LEU A 83 -7.02 -5.89 -16.86
N CYS A 84 -7.43 -6.64 -15.84
CA CYS A 84 -7.53 -6.13 -14.48
C CYS A 84 -6.17 -5.75 -13.92
N GLU A 85 -5.16 -6.57 -14.15
CA GLU A 85 -3.80 -6.25 -13.72
C GLU A 85 -3.28 -4.99 -14.39
N ALA A 86 -3.47 -4.88 -15.71
CA ALA A 86 -3.05 -3.68 -16.45
C ALA A 86 -3.73 -2.43 -15.93
N ARG A 87 -5.04 -2.50 -15.66
CA ARG A 87 -5.79 -1.38 -15.10
C ARG A 87 -5.27 -1.00 -13.73
N ARG A 88 -5.05 -1.98 -12.87
CA ARG A 88 -4.53 -1.75 -11.51
C ARG A 88 -3.16 -1.10 -11.58
N ARG A 89 -2.26 -1.60 -12.43
CA ARG A 89 -0.93 -1.04 -12.59
C ARG A 89 -0.98 0.40 -13.12
N SER A 90 -1.93 0.71 -13.99
CA SER A 90 -2.05 2.09 -14.50
C SER A 90 -2.45 3.08 -13.41
N THR A 91 -3.18 2.64 -12.39
CA THR A 91 -3.55 3.49 -11.26
C THR A 91 -2.43 3.64 -10.23
N LEU A 92 -1.35 2.87 -10.38
CA LEU A 92 -0.24 2.82 -9.43
C LEU A 92 1.05 3.45 -9.96
N ARG A 93 0.98 4.27 -11.00
CA ARG A 93 2.17 4.88 -11.59
C ARG A 93 2.90 5.82 -10.64
N VAL A 94 2.15 6.69 -9.96
CA VAL A 94 2.72 7.61 -8.99
C VAL A 94 3.29 6.82 -7.81
N PHE A 95 2.54 5.85 -7.33
CA PHE A 95 2.97 4.95 -6.27
C PHE A 95 4.28 4.23 -6.63
N SER A 96 4.35 3.67 -7.84
CA SER A 96 5.54 2.97 -8.30
C SER A 96 6.77 3.87 -8.31
N ALA A 97 6.63 5.08 -8.85
CA ALA A 97 7.72 6.05 -8.89
C ALA A 97 8.18 6.42 -7.48
N LEU A 98 7.23 6.69 -6.59
CA LEU A 98 7.49 7.07 -5.21
C LEU A 98 8.29 5.98 -4.47
N VAL A 99 7.86 4.74 -4.61
CA VAL A 99 8.51 3.60 -3.95
C VAL A 99 9.92 3.39 -4.48
N ARG A 100 10.08 3.48 -5.80
CA ARG A 100 11.39 3.31 -6.44
C ARG A 100 12.36 4.42 -6.05
N ASP A 101 11.89 5.66 -6.01
CA ASP A 101 12.72 6.79 -5.59
C ASP A 101 13.22 6.63 -4.16
N HIS A 102 12.44 5.97 -3.33
CA HIS A 102 12.84 5.66 -1.96
C HIS A 102 13.80 4.46 -1.88
N GLY A 103 14.02 3.77 -2.97
CA GLY A 103 14.84 2.56 -3.00
C GLY A 103 14.09 1.31 -2.56
N GLY A 104 12.77 1.36 -2.55
CA GLY A 104 11.93 0.25 -2.16
C GLY A 104 11.44 -0.59 -3.32
N ASN A 105 10.58 -1.53 -2.99
CA ASN A 105 9.95 -2.43 -3.95
C ASN A 105 8.44 -2.46 -3.70
N TRP A 106 7.69 -2.84 -4.71
CA TRP A 106 6.27 -3.03 -4.58
C TRP A 106 5.81 -4.20 -5.45
N GLY A 107 4.63 -4.71 -5.15
CA GLY A 107 4.04 -5.78 -5.94
C GLY A 107 2.56 -5.92 -5.66
N LEU A 108 1.92 -6.79 -6.40
CA LEU A 108 0.52 -7.14 -6.21
C LEU A 108 0.33 -8.63 -6.50
N GLY A 109 -0.70 -9.20 -5.91
CA GLY A 109 -0.99 -10.60 -6.12
C GLY A 109 -2.26 -11.01 -5.39
N PRO A 110 -2.67 -12.27 -5.56
CA PRO A 110 -3.85 -12.76 -4.84
C PRO A 110 -3.63 -12.74 -3.34
N SER A 111 -4.69 -12.41 -2.61
CA SER A 111 -4.68 -12.50 -1.16
C SER A 111 -4.66 -13.98 -0.76
N ARG A 112 -3.91 -14.29 0.29
CA ARG A 112 -3.88 -15.65 0.87
C ARG A 112 -4.97 -15.85 1.91
N GLU A 113 -5.69 -14.77 2.23
CA GLU A 113 -6.75 -14.84 3.23
C GLU A 113 -7.94 -15.64 2.71
N PRO A 114 -8.69 -16.31 3.60
CA PRO A 114 -9.93 -16.95 3.21
C PRO A 114 -10.88 -15.94 2.57
N GLY A 115 -11.51 -16.33 1.47
CA GLY A 115 -12.40 -15.44 0.73
C GLY A 115 -11.76 -14.78 -0.49
N GLY A 116 -10.45 -14.91 -0.66
CA GLY A 116 -9.75 -14.39 -1.83
C GLY A 116 -9.49 -12.89 -1.76
N GLY A 117 -9.54 -12.24 -2.92
CA GLY A 117 -9.22 -10.82 -3.05
C GLY A 117 -7.81 -10.59 -3.55
N THR A 118 -7.38 -9.36 -3.49
CA THR A 118 -6.07 -8.94 -3.98
C THR A 118 -5.33 -8.16 -2.90
N ARG A 119 -4.04 -8.37 -2.83
CA ARG A 119 -3.16 -7.57 -1.98
C ARG A 119 -2.17 -6.81 -2.85
N THR A 120 -1.92 -5.57 -2.47
CA THR A 120 -0.91 -4.71 -3.09
C THR A 120 -0.03 -4.16 -1.97
N TRP A 121 1.26 -4.21 -2.15
CA TRP A 121 2.18 -3.85 -1.07
C TRP A 121 3.34 -3.00 -1.56
N ALA A 122 3.93 -2.27 -0.62
CA ALA A 122 5.23 -1.63 -0.78
C ALA A 122 6.13 -2.02 0.36
N THR A 123 7.41 -2.17 0.07
CA THR A 123 8.47 -2.26 1.08
C THR A 123 9.33 -1.02 0.97
N LEU A 124 9.48 -0.31 2.08
CA LEU A 124 10.25 0.93 2.15
C LEU A 124 11.41 0.71 3.11
N PRO A 125 12.64 0.66 2.62
CA PRO A 125 13.78 0.49 3.52
C PRO A 125 13.92 1.72 4.41
N HIS A 126 14.10 1.47 5.71
CA HIS A 126 14.46 2.51 6.65
C HIS A 126 15.96 2.69 6.61
N ARG A 127 16.37 3.72 5.90
CA ARG A 127 17.78 4.08 5.91
C ARG A 127 17.97 5.03 7.07
N PRO A 128 18.73 4.63 8.10
CA PRO A 128 19.14 5.61 9.10
C PRO A 128 19.76 6.77 8.33
N LEU A 129 19.74 7.98 8.89
CA LEU A 129 20.28 9.17 8.24
C LEU A 129 21.76 8.95 7.88
N ALA A 130 21.97 8.00 6.99
CA ALA A 130 23.28 7.48 6.67
C ALA A 130 24.16 8.49 5.99
N GLY A 131 23.54 9.48 5.35
CA GLY A 131 24.25 10.62 4.84
C GLY A 131 25.06 11.33 5.92
N LEU A 132 24.65 11.18 7.14
CA LEU A 132 25.39 11.73 8.28
C LEU A 132 26.64 10.94 8.62
N LYS A 133 26.77 9.77 8.04
CA LYS A 133 27.98 8.95 8.24
C LYS A 133 29.13 9.37 7.34
N ALA A 134 28.80 10.06 6.32
CA ALA A 134 29.81 10.49 5.37
C ALA A 134 30.73 11.52 5.95
#